data_de116d90910aca092267ebef671decd5
#
_entry.id   de116d90910aca092267ebef671decd5
#
_cell.length_a   1.000
_cell.length_b   1.000
_cell.length_c   1.000
_cell.angle_alpha   90.00
_cell.angle_beta   90.00
_cell.angle_gamma   90.00
#
_symmetry.space_group_name_H-M   'P 1'
#
loop_
_entity.id
_entity.type
_entity.pdbx_description
1 polymer ?
#
loop_
_entity_poly.entity_id
_entity_poly.type
_entity_poly.pdbx_seq_one_letter_code
_entity_poly.pdbx_strand_id
1 'polypeptide(L)'
;GDKLLVRPDPQAIWNTPRRHPGWTKNAGRYARSSTGGGQWRNNSMPQRWTVSYGSLTFNIKPMNFKHTGLFPEQAANWDFAQECIRKAGRPVSVLNLFAYTGGATVACAAGASVCHVDAAKGMVQWARENARSSDLEDAPIRWIVDDCGKFVEREIRRGRKYDAIIMDP
;
A
#
# COMPACT_ATOMS: atom_id res chain seq x y z
N GLY A 1 -4.69 -5.00 -14.16
CA GLY A 1 -3.46 -4.94 -14.97
C GLY A 1 -3.28 -6.20 -15.81
N ASP A 2 -2.34 -6.16 -16.74
CA ASP A 2 -2.04 -7.20 -17.72
C ASP A 2 -1.03 -8.26 -17.23
N LYS A 3 -0.54 -8.12 -16.01
CA LYS A 3 0.45 -9.04 -15.43
C LYS A 3 -0.21 -9.98 -14.41
N LEU A 4 -0.23 -11.27 -14.71
CA LEU A 4 -0.72 -12.30 -13.81
C LEU A 4 0.43 -12.81 -12.93
N LEU A 5 0.26 -12.70 -11.62
CA LEU A 5 1.22 -13.19 -10.63
C LEU A 5 0.60 -14.32 -9.81
N VAL A 6 1.38 -15.35 -9.54
CA VAL A 6 0.99 -16.47 -8.67
C VAL A 6 1.75 -16.38 -7.36
N ARG A 7 1.02 -16.23 -6.26
CA ARG A 7 1.59 -16.10 -4.91
C ARG A 7 0.92 -17.11 -3.97
N PRO A 8 1.67 -17.71 -3.04
CA PRO A 8 1.05 -18.51 -1.97
C PRO A 8 0.27 -17.60 -1.03
N ASP A 9 -0.94 -18.01 -0.68
CA ASP A 9 -1.74 -17.38 0.36
C ASP A 9 -2.08 -18.41 1.43
N PRO A 10 -1.63 -18.22 2.69
CA PRO A 10 -1.95 -19.12 3.79
C PRO A 10 -3.44 -19.21 4.12
N GLN A 11 -4.22 -18.17 3.78
CA GLN A 11 -5.66 -18.13 4.01
C GLN A 11 -6.45 -18.91 2.95
N ALA A 12 -5.84 -19.23 1.81
CA ALA A 12 -6.45 -20.05 0.77
C ALA A 12 -6.35 -21.53 1.14
N ILE A 13 -7.25 -22.00 2.02
CA ILE A 13 -7.25 -23.37 2.59
C ILE A 13 -8.05 -24.38 1.77
N TRP A 14 -8.84 -23.95 0.79
CA TRP A 14 -9.66 -24.83 -0.04
C TRP A 14 -8.84 -25.55 -1.10
N ASN A 15 -9.16 -26.82 -1.32
CA ASN A 15 -8.48 -27.67 -2.30
C ASN A 15 -9.18 -27.61 -3.66
N THR A 16 -9.04 -26.51 -4.38
CA THR A 16 -9.64 -26.34 -5.71
C THR A 16 -8.66 -26.78 -6.79
N PRO A 17 -9.07 -27.59 -7.78
CA PRO A 17 -8.22 -27.95 -8.91
C PRO A 17 -7.73 -26.71 -9.68
N ARG A 18 -6.43 -26.60 -9.88
CA ARG A 18 -5.78 -25.47 -10.58
C ARG A 18 -5.88 -25.62 -12.11
N ARG A 19 -7.11 -25.61 -12.64
CA ARG A 19 -7.39 -25.85 -14.08
C ARG A 19 -7.18 -24.63 -14.96
N HIS A 20 -7.24 -23.41 -14.41
CA HIS A 20 -7.06 -22.20 -15.21
C HIS A 20 -5.63 -22.10 -15.77
N PRO A 21 -5.44 -21.77 -17.07
CA PRO A 21 -4.10 -21.67 -17.71
C PRO A 21 -3.14 -20.71 -17.00
N GLY A 22 -3.65 -19.69 -16.33
CA GLY A 22 -2.86 -18.73 -15.56
C GLY A 22 -2.03 -19.35 -14.43
N TRP A 23 -2.33 -20.57 -13.99
CA TRP A 23 -1.48 -21.27 -13.03
C TRP A 23 -0.12 -21.66 -13.60
N THR A 24 -0.03 -21.83 -14.91
CA THR A 24 1.20 -22.17 -15.66
C THR A 24 1.69 -21.01 -16.52
N LYS A 25 0.77 -20.30 -17.18
CA LYS A 25 1.07 -19.14 -18.03
C LYS A 25 0.91 -17.85 -17.22
N ASN A 26 1.95 -17.47 -16.48
CA ASN A 26 1.96 -16.26 -15.64
C ASN A 26 3.25 -15.48 -15.84
N ALA A 27 3.23 -14.20 -15.47
CA ALA A 27 4.40 -13.33 -15.56
C ALA A 27 5.43 -13.62 -14.48
N GLY A 28 5.00 -14.06 -13.31
CA GLY A 28 5.90 -14.43 -12.22
C GLY A 28 5.20 -15.27 -11.16
N ARG A 29 5.95 -16.16 -10.53
CA ARG A 29 5.49 -17.01 -9.43
C ARG A 29 6.42 -16.88 -8.24
N TYR A 30 5.87 -16.63 -7.06
CA TYR A 30 6.62 -16.69 -5.82
C TYR A 30 6.68 -18.13 -5.30
N ALA A 31 7.88 -18.66 -5.13
CA ALA A 31 8.12 -19.97 -4.55
C ALA A 31 8.67 -19.81 -3.14
N ARG A 32 7.99 -20.40 -2.13
CA ARG A 32 8.49 -20.43 -0.75
C ARG A 32 9.66 -21.38 -0.62
N SER A 33 10.64 -21.01 0.21
CA SER A 33 11.70 -21.89 0.67
C SER A 33 11.22 -22.73 1.85
N SER A 34 11.77 -23.92 2.01
CA SER A 34 11.54 -24.77 3.19
C SER A 34 12.15 -24.20 4.48
N THR A 35 13.16 -23.33 4.34
CA THR A 35 13.86 -22.67 5.47
C THR A 35 13.35 -21.29 5.80
N GLY A 36 12.21 -20.87 5.22
CA GLY A 36 11.63 -19.54 5.36
C GLY A 36 11.98 -18.62 4.18
N GLY A 37 11.15 -17.59 3.95
CA GLY A 37 11.29 -16.70 2.81
C GLY A 37 10.88 -17.34 1.50
N GLY A 38 11.54 -16.99 0.41
CA GLY A 38 11.29 -17.51 -0.93
C GLY A 38 11.82 -16.60 -2.03
N GLN A 39 11.52 -16.95 -3.26
CA GLN A 39 12.01 -16.25 -4.45
C GLN A 39 10.91 -16.10 -5.50
N TRP A 40 10.95 -14.99 -6.23
CA TRP A 40 10.20 -14.83 -7.46
C TRP A 40 10.87 -15.60 -8.58
N ARG A 41 10.15 -16.53 -9.18
CA ARG A 41 10.50 -17.12 -10.48
C ARG A 41 9.90 -16.21 -11.54
N ASN A 42 10.74 -15.50 -12.27
CA ASN A 42 10.36 -14.53 -13.27
C ASN A 42 10.26 -15.18 -14.64
N ASN A 43 9.11 -15.10 -15.29
CA ASN A 43 8.89 -15.55 -16.66
C ASN A 43 8.91 -14.37 -17.65
N SER A 44 8.22 -13.26 -17.30
CA SER A 44 8.14 -12.02 -18.09
C SER A 44 7.76 -10.81 -17.25
N MET A 45 8.04 -10.86 -15.94
CA MET A 45 7.67 -9.81 -14.99
C MET A 45 8.66 -8.63 -15.13
N PRO A 46 8.18 -7.40 -15.34
CA PRO A 46 9.04 -6.22 -15.31
C PRO A 46 9.72 -6.04 -13.95
N GLN A 47 10.85 -5.35 -13.94
CA GLN A 47 11.47 -4.94 -12.67
C GLN A 47 10.59 -3.96 -11.89
N ARG A 48 9.82 -3.14 -12.63
CA ARG A 48 8.86 -2.17 -12.10
C ARG A 48 7.76 -1.90 -13.14
N TRP A 49 6.55 -1.72 -12.68
CA TRP A 49 5.40 -1.30 -13.50
C TRP A 49 4.40 -0.53 -12.65
N THR A 50 3.37 0.01 -13.26
CA THR A 50 2.29 0.71 -12.55
C THR A 50 0.98 -0.04 -12.66
N VAL A 51 0.12 0.15 -11.66
CA VAL A 51 -1.29 -0.23 -11.68
C VAL A 51 -2.12 0.97 -11.26
N SER A 52 -3.31 1.13 -11.86
CA SER A 52 -4.21 2.24 -11.55
C SER A 52 -5.47 1.74 -10.85
N TYR A 53 -6.01 2.56 -9.98
CA TYR A 53 -7.30 2.39 -9.32
C TYR A 53 -8.01 3.74 -9.26
N GLY A 54 -9.08 3.91 -10.04
CA GLY A 54 -9.68 5.22 -10.24
C GLY A 54 -8.66 6.22 -10.79
N SER A 55 -8.52 7.35 -10.14
CA SER A 55 -7.51 8.37 -10.45
C SER A 55 -6.12 8.09 -9.86
N LEU A 56 -5.98 7.05 -9.03
CA LEU A 56 -4.73 6.74 -8.33
C LEU A 56 -3.83 5.83 -9.17
N THR A 57 -2.53 6.05 -9.13
CA THR A 57 -1.53 5.24 -9.82
C THR A 57 -0.46 4.79 -8.83
N PHE A 58 -0.25 3.47 -8.75
CA PHE A 58 0.68 2.86 -7.82
C PHE A 58 1.83 2.18 -8.55
N ASN A 59 3.03 2.42 -8.09
CA ASN A 59 4.24 1.75 -8.56
C ASN A 59 4.35 0.36 -7.91
N ILE A 60 4.57 -0.65 -8.72
CA ILE A 60 4.67 -2.05 -8.31
C ILE A 60 6.03 -2.59 -8.70
N LYS A 61 6.65 -3.36 -7.83
CA LYS A 61 7.88 -4.14 -8.10
C LYS A 61 7.91 -5.40 -7.24
N PRO A 62 8.53 -6.49 -7.72
CA PRO A 62 8.77 -7.66 -6.89
C PRO A 62 9.66 -7.28 -5.69
N MET A 63 9.31 -7.78 -4.53
CA MET A 63 10.12 -7.65 -3.32
C MET A 63 10.78 -8.98 -2.99
N ASN A 64 11.68 -9.00 -2.02
CA ASN A 64 12.28 -10.24 -1.50
C ASN A 64 11.26 -11.16 -0.81
N PHE A 65 10.00 -10.69 -0.69
CA PHE A 65 8.85 -11.43 -0.16
C PHE A 65 7.80 -11.63 -1.26
N LYS A 66 6.70 -12.33 -0.93
CA LYS A 66 5.57 -12.53 -1.85
C LYS A 66 4.85 -11.23 -2.27
N HIS A 67 5.15 -10.13 -1.60
CA HIS A 67 4.50 -8.84 -1.84
C HIS A 67 5.13 -8.07 -3.01
N THR A 68 4.36 -7.16 -3.56
CA THR A 68 4.75 -6.34 -4.72
C THR A 68 4.61 -4.84 -4.48
N GLY A 69 4.40 -4.45 -3.23
CA GLY A 69 4.29 -3.05 -2.84
C GLY A 69 2.86 -2.50 -2.79
N LEU A 70 1.85 -3.33 -3.04
CA LEU A 70 0.46 -2.93 -2.92
C LEU A 70 -0.39 -4.10 -2.41
N PHE A 71 -1.39 -3.77 -1.60
CA PHE A 71 -2.45 -4.67 -1.14
C PHE A 71 -3.76 -4.25 -1.80
N PRO A 72 -4.13 -4.79 -2.97
CA PRO A 72 -5.30 -4.36 -3.72
C PRO A 72 -6.62 -4.62 -3.00
N GLU A 73 -6.65 -5.56 -2.05
CA GLU A 73 -7.77 -5.83 -1.16
C GLU A 73 -8.15 -4.63 -0.28
N GLN A 74 -7.22 -3.70 -0.05
CA GLN A 74 -7.46 -2.47 0.69
C GLN A 74 -8.26 -1.41 -0.10
N ALA A 75 -8.54 -1.64 -1.37
CA ALA A 75 -9.27 -0.69 -2.21
C ALA A 75 -10.64 -0.31 -1.63
N ALA A 76 -11.36 -1.26 -1.04
CA ALA A 76 -12.63 -0.98 -0.36
C ALA A 76 -12.47 -0.01 0.83
N ASN A 77 -11.36 -0.12 1.56
CA ASN A 77 -11.04 0.78 2.67
C ASN A 77 -10.64 2.18 2.15
N TRP A 78 -9.98 2.24 0.99
CA TRP A 78 -9.66 3.53 0.36
C TRP A 78 -10.92 4.26 -0.08
N ASP A 79 -11.86 3.55 -0.73
CA ASP A 79 -13.15 4.12 -1.14
C ASP A 79 -13.95 4.62 0.08
N PHE A 80 -14.00 3.82 1.14
CA PHE A 80 -14.66 4.19 2.39
C PHE A 80 -14.04 5.46 2.99
N ALA A 81 -12.71 5.54 3.07
CA ALA A 81 -12.00 6.71 3.60
C ALA A 81 -12.28 7.97 2.77
N GLN A 82 -12.20 7.86 1.44
CA GLN A 82 -12.52 8.97 0.52
C GLN A 82 -13.96 9.45 0.69
N GLU A 83 -14.90 8.53 0.83
CA GLU A 83 -16.31 8.86 1.03
C GLU A 83 -16.54 9.57 2.37
N CYS A 84 -15.88 9.12 3.46
CA CYS A 84 -15.93 9.79 4.76
C CYS A 84 -15.37 11.22 4.68
N ILE A 85 -14.23 11.40 4.02
CA ILE A 85 -13.60 12.71 3.81
C ILE A 85 -14.54 13.63 3.03
N ARG A 86 -15.10 13.14 1.93
CA ARG A 86 -16.05 13.90 1.11
C ARG A 86 -17.30 14.32 1.88
N LYS A 87 -17.86 13.41 2.69
CA LYS A 87 -19.07 13.67 3.52
C LYS A 87 -18.81 14.65 4.67
N ALA A 88 -17.59 14.77 5.12
CA ALA A 88 -17.26 15.70 6.21
C ALA A 88 -17.55 17.16 5.86
N GLY A 89 -17.49 17.56 4.59
CA GLY A 89 -17.80 18.91 4.11
C GLY A 89 -16.89 20.00 4.69
N ARG A 90 -15.76 19.63 5.26
CA ARG A 90 -14.77 20.52 5.88
C ARG A 90 -13.35 19.96 5.68
N PRO A 91 -12.30 20.75 5.90
CA PRO A 91 -10.94 20.22 5.94
C PRO A 91 -10.81 19.08 6.96
N VAL A 92 -10.17 17.99 6.54
CA VAL A 92 -9.94 16.77 7.33
C VAL A 92 -8.45 16.52 7.45
N SER A 93 -8.00 16.11 8.64
CA SER A 93 -6.64 15.67 8.91
C SER A 93 -6.62 14.17 9.26
N VAL A 94 -5.82 13.41 8.54
CA VAL A 94 -5.70 11.95 8.70
C VAL A 94 -4.32 11.58 9.18
N LEU A 95 -4.23 10.73 10.20
CA LEU A 95 -2.99 10.07 10.62
C LEU A 95 -2.99 8.64 10.07
N ASN A 96 -2.03 8.33 9.21
CA ASN A 96 -1.81 6.97 8.71
C ASN A 96 -0.53 6.38 9.31
N LEU A 97 -0.70 5.36 10.14
CA LEU A 97 0.36 4.63 10.84
C LEU A 97 0.61 3.29 10.17
N PHE A 98 1.85 2.79 10.22
CA PHE A 98 2.29 1.59 9.49
C PHE A 98 1.97 1.72 8.00
N ALA A 99 2.21 2.93 7.49
CA ALA A 99 1.59 3.38 6.25
C ALA A 99 2.18 2.75 4.99
N TYR A 100 3.23 1.93 5.13
CA TYR A 100 3.85 1.13 4.06
C TYR A 100 4.18 1.97 2.82
N THR A 101 3.78 1.51 1.63
CA THR A 101 3.97 2.23 0.36
C THR A 101 2.90 3.29 0.09
N GLY A 102 2.08 3.61 1.08
CA GLY A 102 1.17 4.75 1.07
C GLY A 102 -0.14 4.59 0.31
N GLY A 103 -0.65 3.37 0.13
CA GLY A 103 -1.94 3.17 -0.55
C GLY A 103 -3.07 4.01 0.05
N ALA A 104 -3.31 3.89 1.37
CA ALA A 104 -4.30 4.69 2.08
C ALA A 104 -3.93 6.17 2.15
N THR A 105 -2.62 6.49 2.26
CA THR A 105 -2.15 7.88 2.25
C THR A 105 -2.52 8.60 0.96
N VAL A 106 -2.21 7.99 -0.19
CA VAL A 106 -2.48 8.57 -1.51
C VAL A 106 -3.99 8.70 -1.74
N ALA A 107 -4.76 7.68 -1.34
CA ALA A 107 -6.22 7.72 -1.43
C ALA A 107 -6.83 8.88 -0.61
N CYS A 108 -6.39 9.09 0.63
CA CYS A 108 -6.89 10.17 1.48
C CYS A 108 -6.40 11.55 1.04
N ALA A 109 -5.18 11.65 0.51
CA ALA A 109 -4.57 12.93 0.14
C ALA A 109 -5.28 13.65 -1.02
N ALA A 110 -6.13 12.95 -1.77
CA ALA A 110 -6.99 13.54 -2.77
C ALA A 110 -8.03 14.53 -2.20
N GLY A 111 -8.29 14.50 -0.88
CA GLY A 111 -9.28 15.38 -0.24
C GLY A 111 -8.98 15.78 1.21
N ALA A 112 -7.83 15.34 1.75
CA ALA A 112 -7.46 15.60 3.15
C ALA A 112 -5.97 15.92 3.30
N SER A 113 -5.58 16.52 4.42
CA SER A 113 -4.18 16.53 4.85
C SER A 113 -3.84 15.20 5.52
N VAL A 114 -2.68 14.63 5.20
CA VAL A 114 -2.31 13.30 5.69
C VAL A 114 -0.94 13.36 6.38
N CYS A 115 -0.83 12.76 7.56
CA CYS A 115 0.44 12.46 8.18
C CYS A 115 0.74 10.97 7.95
N HIS A 116 1.68 10.68 7.07
CA HIS A 116 2.15 9.34 6.73
C HIS A 116 3.33 8.97 7.63
N VAL A 117 3.22 7.87 8.37
CA VAL A 117 4.25 7.39 9.29
C VAL A 117 4.57 5.92 9.02
N ASP A 118 5.84 5.65 8.74
CA ASP A 118 6.37 4.28 8.61
C ASP A 118 7.81 4.25 9.07
N ALA A 119 8.23 3.16 9.70
CA ALA A 119 9.60 3.02 10.20
C ALA A 119 10.63 2.78 9.07
N ALA A 120 10.20 2.24 7.95
CA ALA A 120 11.06 1.88 6.84
C ALA A 120 11.23 3.04 5.84
N LYS A 121 12.39 3.71 5.86
CA LYS A 121 12.71 4.81 4.94
C LYS A 121 12.41 4.50 3.47
N GLY A 122 12.70 3.27 3.02
CA GLY A 122 12.44 2.84 1.66
C GLY A 122 10.94 2.78 1.31
N MET A 123 10.08 2.46 2.29
CA MET A 123 8.63 2.46 2.11
C MET A 123 8.08 3.88 2.02
N VAL A 124 8.53 4.78 2.88
CA VAL A 124 8.16 6.20 2.81
C VAL A 124 8.60 6.84 1.48
N GLN A 125 9.79 6.50 0.99
CA GLN A 125 10.23 6.96 -0.33
C GLN A 125 9.34 6.43 -1.45
N TRP A 126 8.97 5.15 -1.40
CA TRP A 126 8.06 4.56 -2.37
C TRP A 126 6.65 5.18 -2.30
N ALA A 127 6.17 5.50 -1.10
CA ALA A 127 4.91 6.21 -0.91
C ALA A 127 4.91 7.60 -1.58
N ARG A 128 6.04 8.34 -1.48
CA ARG A 128 6.22 9.62 -2.21
C ARG A 128 6.16 9.43 -3.72
N GLU A 129 6.75 8.34 -4.24
CA GLU A 129 6.69 8.02 -5.65
C GLU A 129 5.26 7.69 -6.10
N ASN A 130 4.48 7.02 -5.26
CA ASN A 130 3.07 6.74 -5.51
C ASN A 130 2.22 8.02 -5.50
N ALA A 131 2.49 8.95 -4.59
CA ALA A 131 1.83 10.26 -4.59
C ALA A 131 2.13 11.03 -5.89
N ARG A 132 3.40 11.07 -6.31
CA ARG A 132 3.81 11.69 -7.58
C ARG A 132 3.13 11.06 -8.79
N SER A 133 3.11 9.72 -8.86
CA SER A 133 2.47 8.99 -9.97
C SER A 133 0.94 9.15 -10.01
N SER A 134 0.35 9.64 -8.92
CA SER A 134 -1.07 9.94 -8.78
C SER A 134 -1.40 11.44 -8.90
N ASP A 135 -0.44 12.26 -9.37
CA ASP A 135 -0.56 13.72 -9.49
C ASP A 135 -0.87 14.42 -8.15
N LEU A 136 -0.36 13.84 -7.04
CA LEU A 136 -0.53 14.33 -5.66
C LEU A 136 0.81 14.71 -5.01
N GLU A 137 1.81 15.12 -5.79
CA GLU A 137 3.12 15.52 -5.29
C GLU A 137 3.02 16.74 -4.36
N ASP A 138 2.16 17.69 -4.72
CA ASP A 138 1.92 18.94 -3.97
C ASP A 138 0.79 18.83 -2.93
N ALA A 139 0.21 17.65 -2.76
CA ALA A 139 -0.82 17.41 -1.75
C ALA A 139 -0.25 17.61 -0.33
N PRO A 140 -1.07 18.04 0.65
CA PRO A 140 -0.63 18.32 2.00
C PRO A 140 -0.31 17.04 2.79
N ILE A 141 0.76 16.34 2.39
CA ILE A 141 1.22 15.10 3.02
C ILE A 141 2.49 15.37 3.83
N ARG A 142 2.43 15.06 5.11
CA ARG A 142 3.58 15.08 6.01
C ARG A 142 4.20 13.68 6.05
N TRP A 143 5.41 13.54 5.52
CA TRP A 143 6.12 12.27 5.42
C TRP A 143 7.05 12.07 6.62
N ILE A 144 6.86 10.99 7.38
CA ILE A 144 7.60 10.69 8.60
C ILE A 144 8.22 9.29 8.50
N VAL A 145 9.53 9.23 8.70
CA VAL A 145 10.26 7.97 8.90
C VAL A 145 10.51 7.82 10.38
N ASP A 146 9.71 7.00 11.06
CA ASP A 146 9.80 6.83 12.51
C ASP A 146 9.05 5.59 12.99
N ASP A 147 9.37 5.11 14.18
CA ASP A 147 8.55 4.16 14.92
C ASP A 147 7.19 4.79 15.25
N CYS A 148 6.11 4.09 14.89
CA CYS A 148 4.75 4.61 15.04
C CYS A 148 4.38 4.92 16.50
N GLY A 149 4.78 4.06 17.44
CA GLY A 149 4.51 4.26 18.87
C GLY A 149 5.19 5.52 19.40
N LYS A 150 6.50 5.64 19.14
CA LYS A 150 7.29 6.84 19.53
C LYS A 150 6.76 8.11 18.86
N PHE A 151 6.31 8.02 17.62
CA PHE A 151 5.71 9.14 16.92
C PHE A 151 4.43 9.59 17.61
N VAL A 152 3.51 8.66 17.90
CA VAL A 152 2.23 8.94 18.57
C VAL A 152 2.46 9.58 19.95
N GLU A 153 3.37 9.04 20.76
CA GLU A 153 3.72 9.63 22.07
C GLU A 153 4.16 11.09 21.94
N ARG A 154 4.93 11.42 20.90
CA ARG A 154 5.36 12.80 20.66
C ARG A 154 4.21 13.70 20.20
N GLU A 155 3.30 13.20 19.35
CA GLU A 155 2.14 13.98 18.91
C GLU A 155 1.16 14.24 20.08
N ILE A 156 0.99 13.29 21.00
CA ILE A 156 0.22 13.48 22.25
C ILE A 156 0.85 14.59 23.10
N ARG A 157 2.16 14.53 23.34
CA ARG A 157 2.87 15.59 24.12
C ARG A 157 2.77 16.98 23.48
N ARG A 158 2.64 17.04 22.13
CA ARG A 158 2.47 18.29 21.39
C ARG A 158 1.02 18.76 21.31
N GLY A 159 0.08 18.00 21.87
CA GLY A 159 -1.36 18.29 21.77
C GLY A 159 -1.92 18.22 20.34
N ARG A 160 -1.24 17.51 19.42
CA ARG A 160 -1.71 17.33 18.05
C ARG A 160 -2.93 16.45 18.03
N LYS A 161 -3.88 16.82 17.18
CA LYS A 161 -5.15 16.09 16.97
C LYS A 161 -5.33 15.78 15.47
N TYR A 162 -6.00 14.69 15.19
CA TYR A 162 -6.37 14.24 13.87
C TYR A 162 -7.86 13.89 13.85
N ASP A 163 -8.53 14.09 12.71
CA ASP A 163 -9.94 13.76 12.55
C ASP A 163 -10.15 12.25 12.35
N ALA A 164 -9.17 11.57 11.75
CA ALA A 164 -9.20 10.14 11.53
C ALA A 164 -7.81 9.52 11.70
N ILE A 165 -7.80 8.25 12.11
CA ILE A 165 -6.59 7.43 12.22
C ILE A 165 -6.81 6.17 11.37
N ILE A 166 -5.85 5.87 10.51
CA ILE A 166 -5.78 4.62 9.74
C ILE A 166 -4.54 3.88 10.22
N MET A 167 -4.68 2.61 10.54
CA MET A 167 -3.54 1.75 10.92
C MET A 167 -3.82 0.29 10.58
N ASP A 168 -2.78 -0.37 10.06
CA ASP A 168 -2.76 -1.79 9.73
C ASP A 168 -1.35 -2.32 10.08
N PRO A 169 -1.13 -2.70 11.37
CA PRO A 169 0.17 -3.08 11.91
C PRO A 169 0.64 -4.47 11.46
#